data_96b7f22d19f3751ac333148f58c80cb6
#
_entry.id   96b7f22d19f3751ac333148f58c80cb6
#
_cell.length_a   1.000
_cell.length_b   1.000
_cell.length_c   1.000
_cell.angle_alpha   90.00
_cell.angle_beta   90.00
_cell.angle_gamma   90.00
#
_symmetry.space_group_name_H-M   'P 1'
#
loop_
_entity.id
_entity.type
_entity.pdbx_description
1 polymer ?
#
loop_
_entity_poly.entity_id
_entity_poly.type
_entity_poly.pdbx_seq_one_letter_code
_entity_poly.pdbx_strand_id
1 'polypeptide(L)'
;MATKNHGVPWVASVPVVVSDREAAKKWYTEKLGLKLTADEGHWVAVGGDGKGSELHLCQASENQPKPIPLEPGPSGIVIALPGDFQTECKRLMDAGVEFSHPPEKAPWGWYATIRDPDGNEHYLAPAP
;
A
#
# COMPACT_ATOMS: atom_id res chain seq x y z
N MET A 1 3.69 -38.96 -2.26
CA MET A 1 4.09 -38.37 -2.04
C MET A 1 4.08 -37.67 -1.16
N ALA A 2 4.29 -37.68 -0.81
CA ALA A 2 4.07 -36.98 0.25
C ALA A 2 4.59 -35.72 0.28
N THR A 3 3.94 -34.92 0.19
CA THR A 3 4.28 -33.58 0.17
C THR A 3 4.30 -32.98 1.53
N LYS A 4 4.64 -33.71 2.47
CA LYS A 4 4.68 -33.19 3.80
C LYS A 4 5.61 -32.00 3.90
N ASN A 5 5.37 -31.09 4.79
CA ASN A 5 6.17 -29.90 5.08
C ASN A 5 6.19 -28.86 3.99
N HIS A 6 5.28 -28.94 3.05
CA HIS A 6 5.23 -27.91 2.05
C HIS A 6 4.57 -26.65 2.56
N GLY A 7 3.64 -26.78 3.49
CA GLY A 7 2.90 -25.63 3.96
C GLY A 7 1.99 -25.03 2.89
N VAL A 8 1.28 -23.99 3.24
CA VAL A 8 0.42 -23.28 2.33
C VAL A 8 1.15 -22.05 1.80
N PRO A 9 1.24 -21.90 0.46
CA PRO A 9 1.81 -20.67 -0.08
C PRO A 9 1.01 -19.45 0.36
N TRP A 10 1.66 -18.30 0.44
CA TRP A 10 1.01 -17.05 0.85
C TRP A 10 1.53 -15.90 0.00
N VAL A 11 0.74 -14.82 -0.06
CA VAL A 11 1.11 -13.65 -0.84
C VAL A 11 2.09 -12.81 -0.03
N ALA A 12 3.35 -12.81 -0.45
CA ALA A 12 4.41 -12.14 0.29
C ALA A 12 4.42 -10.64 0.03
N SER A 13 4.22 -10.23 -1.21
CA SER A 13 4.24 -8.82 -1.55
C SER A 13 3.34 -8.52 -2.74
N VAL A 14 2.93 -7.26 -2.83
CA VAL A 14 2.11 -6.75 -3.93
C VAL A 14 2.84 -5.53 -4.50
N PRO A 15 3.05 -5.46 -5.82
CA PRO A 15 3.77 -4.33 -6.39
C PRO A 15 2.89 -3.08 -6.48
N VAL A 16 3.50 -1.94 -6.24
CA VAL A 16 2.92 -0.63 -6.54
C VAL A 16 3.93 0.08 -7.42
N VAL A 17 3.53 0.46 -8.63
CA VAL A 17 4.44 1.13 -9.56
C VAL A 17 4.43 2.62 -9.27
N VAL A 18 5.61 3.19 -9.10
CA VAL A 18 5.78 4.60 -8.74
C VAL A 18 6.80 5.25 -9.69
N SER A 19 6.75 6.56 -9.81
CA SER A 19 7.68 7.27 -10.69
C SER A 19 9.06 7.42 -10.06
N ASP A 20 9.11 7.58 -8.74
CA ASP A 20 10.35 7.81 -8.00
C ASP A 20 10.28 7.00 -6.71
N ARG A 21 11.10 5.96 -6.63
CA ARG A 21 11.10 5.04 -5.49
C ARG A 21 11.44 5.73 -4.18
N GLU A 22 12.40 6.67 -4.19
CA GLU A 22 12.78 7.35 -2.95
C GLU A 22 11.68 8.29 -2.45
N ALA A 23 11.02 8.99 -3.35
CA ALA A 23 9.90 9.85 -2.99
C ALA A 23 8.71 9.00 -2.48
N ALA A 24 8.46 7.87 -3.13
CA ALA A 24 7.39 6.96 -2.72
C ALA A 24 7.69 6.38 -1.34
N LYS A 25 8.93 5.97 -1.09
CA LYS A 25 9.32 5.45 0.22
C LYS A 25 8.97 6.44 1.32
N LYS A 26 9.28 7.72 1.12
CA LYS A 26 8.96 8.76 2.09
C LYS A 26 7.47 8.91 2.29
N TRP A 27 6.72 8.94 1.20
CA TRP A 27 5.26 9.13 1.29
C TRP A 27 4.59 7.98 2.02
N TYR A 28 4.93 6.75 1.65
CA TYR A 28 4.29 5.57 2.24
C TYR A 28 4.66 5.39 3.71
N THR A 29 5.85 5.82 4.12
CA THR A 29 6.26 5.71 5.53
C THR A 29 5.88 6.94 6.35
N GLU A 30 6.19 8.14 5.87
CA GLU A 30 6.01 9.35 6.67
C GLU A 30 4.57 9.86 6.66
N LYS A 31 3.89 9.77 5.54
CA LYS A 31 2.52 10.27 5.46
C LYS A 31 1.48 9.19 5.73
N LEU A 32 1.58 8.06 5.04
CA LEU A 32 0.62 6.98 5.22
C LEU A 32 0.87 6.20 6.51
N GLY A 33 2.10 6.11 6.96
CA GLY A 33 2.45 5.50 8.24
C GLY A 33 2.81 4.02 8.16
N LEU A 34 3.06 3.49 6.97
CA LEU A 34 3.54 2.12 6.87
C LEU A 34 4.98 2.01 7.34
N LYS A 35 5.40 0.81 7.71
CA LYS A 35 6.76 0.54 8.14
C LYS A 35 7.63 0.20 6.94
N LEU A 36 8.86 0.68 6.93
CA LEU A 36 9.84 0.26 5.95
C LEU A 36 10.32 -1.13 6.35
N THR A 37 10.07 -2.13 5.50
CA THR A 37 10.41 -3.53 5.80
C THR A 37 11.62 -4.02 5.01
N ALA A 38 11.95 -3.36 3.90
CA ALA A 38 13.17 -3.65 3.15
C ALA A 38 13.62 -2.39 2.42
N ASP A 39 14.91 -2.17 2.35
CA ASP A 39 15.48 -1.02 1.67
C ASP A 39 16.85 -1.41 1.12
N GLU A 40 16.83 -2.10 -0.02
CA GLU A 40 18.04 -2.66 -0.62
C GLU A 40 18.17 -2.21 -2.07
N GLY A 41 18.36 -0.92 -2.26
CA GLY A 41 18.54 -0.37 -3.60
C GLY A 41 17.30 -0.51 -4.46
N HIS A 42 17.30 -1.50 -5.32
CA HIS A 42 16.17 -1.74 -6.23
C HIS A 42 14.98 -2.42 -5.54
N TRP A 43 15.16 -2.90 -4.32
CA TRP A 43 14.08 -3.54 -3.57
C TRP A 43 13.73 -2.72 -2.35
N VAL A 44 12.60 -2.02 -2.42
CA VAL A 44 12.07 -1.26 -1.30
C VAL A 44 10.67 -1.77 -1.02
N ALA A 45 10.41 -2.16 0.22
CA ALA A 45 9.13 -2.68 0.63
C ALA A 45 8.64 -1.97 1.88
N VAL A 46 7.33 -1.79 1.97
CA VAL A 46 6.67 -1.18 3.13
C VAL A 46 5.53 -2.08 3.56
N GLY A 47 5.25 -2.11 4.84
CA GLY A 47 4.21 -2.99 5.34
C GLY A 47 3.71 -2.61 6.72
N GLY A 48 2.92 -3.50 7.30
CA GLY A 48 2.22 -3.27 8.55
C GLY A 48 2.88 -3.87 9.77
N ASP A 49 4.19 -3.77 9.89
CA ASP A 49 4.90 -4.22 11.08
C ASP A 49 4.68 -5.72 11.36
N GLY A 50 4.86 -6.52 10.31
CA GLY A 50 4.72 -7.98 10.40
C GLY A 50 3.30 -8.48 10.16
N LYS A 51 2.38 -7.61 9.82
CA LYS A 51 1.00 -7.99 9.51
C LYS A 51 0.70 -7.84 8.04
N GLY A 52 0.09 -8.86 7.47
CA GLY A 52 -0.34 -8.82 6.07
C GLY A 52 0.81 -8.90 5.09
N SER A 53 0.48 -8.64 3.83
CA SER A 53 1.47 -8.61 2.75
C SER A 53 2.17 -7.26 2.71
N GLU A 54 3.39 -7.25 2.22
CA GLU A 54 4.13 -6.01 2.01
C GLU A 54 3.79 -5.42 0.65
N LEU A 55 3.97 -4.12 0.51
CA LEU A 55 3.94 -3.45 -0.77
C LEU A 55 5.38 -3.28 -1.26
N HIS A 56 5.64 -3.74 -2.49
CA HIS A 56 6.93 -3.56 -3.13
C HIS A 56 6.85 -2.34 -4.04
N LEU A 57 7.64 -1.30 -3.74
CA LEU A 57 7.62 -0.06 -4.50
C LEU A 57 8.50 -0.22 -5.75
N CYS A 58 7.87 -0.43 -6.89
CA CYS A 58 8.55 -0.65 -8.17
C CYS A 58 8.67 0.65 -8.92
N GLN A 59 9.89 1.07 -9.25
CA GLN A 59 10.08 2.29 -10.02
C GLN A 59 9.74 2.04 -11.48
N ALA A 60 8.90 2.90 -12.03
CA ALA A 60 8.48 2.80 -13.42
C ALA A 60 9.68 2.86 -14.35
N SER A 61 9.58 2.18 -15.48
CA SER A 61 10.61 2.12 -16.51
C SER A 61 11.87 1.35 -16.16
N GLU A 62 11.95 0.75 -14.99
CA GLU A 62 13.04 -0.16 -14.70
C GLU A 62 12.87 -1.42 -15.56
N ASN A 63 13.96 -1.91 -16.05
CA ASN A 63 13.95 -3.04 -16.98
C ASN A 63 14.18 -4.35 -16.24
N GLN A 64 13.10 -5.10 -15.92
CA GLN A 64 13.17 -6.31 -15.11
C GLN A 64 12.08 -7.31 -15.46
N PRO A 65 12.16 -8.09 -16.52
CA PRO A 65 13.00 -8.05 -17.72
C PRO A 65 12.53 -7.06 -18.77
N LYS A 66 11.43 -6.39 -18.52
CA LYS A 66 10.87 -5.37 -19.40
C LYS A 66 10.62 -4.10 -18.62
N PRO A 67 10.56 -2.94 -19.30
CA PRO A 67 10.17 -1.71 -18.61
C PRO A 67 8.80 -1.86 -17.95
N ILE A 68 8.67 -1.33 -16.74
CA ILE A 68 7.43 -1.37 -16.00
C ILE A 68 6.68 -0.06 -16.27
N PRO A 69 5.48 -0.11 -16.85
CA PRO A 69 4.73 1.12 -17.12
C PRO A 69 4.10 1.69 -15.85
N LEU A 70 4.07 3.00 -15.76
CA LEU A 70 3.31 3.69 -14.73
C LEU A 70 1.86 3.80 -15.20
N GLU A 71 0.95 3.13 -14.51
CA GLU A 71 -0.46 3.12 -14.86
C GLU A 71 -1.27 3.49 -13.63
N PRO A 72 -1.42 4.79 -13.33
CA PRO A 72 -2.14 5.22 -12.15
C PRO A 72 -3.62 4.86 -12.22
N GLY A 73 -4.25 4.81 -11.06
CA GLY A 73 -5.66 4.48 -10.93
C GLY A 73 -5.90 3.46 -9.81
N PRO A 74 -7.09 2.87 -9.78
CA PRO A 74 -7.44 1.93 -8.71
C PRO A 74 -6.50 0.73 -8.67
N SER A 75 -5.94 0.47 -7.50
CA SER A 75 -5.01 -0.64 -7.29
C SER A 75 -5.68 -1.90 -6.78
N GLY A 76 -6.84 -1.76 -6.15
CA GLY A 76 -7.50 -2.89 -5.48
C GLY A 76 -6.90 -3.22 -4.13
N ILE A 77 -5.86 -2.51 -3.72
CA ILE A 77 -5.21 -2.73 -2.43
C ILE A 77 -6.06 -2.12 -1.33
N VAL A 78 -6.24 -2.85 -0.23
CA VAL A 78 -6.93 -2.36 0.95
C VAL A 78 -5.91 -2.22 2.07
N ILE A 79 -5.82 -1.02 2.61
CA ILE A 79 -4.93 -0.73 3.74
C ILE A 79 -5.79 -0.63 4.98
N ALA A 80 -5.51 -1.48 5.96
CA ALA A 80 -6.26 -1.51 7.21
C ALA A 80 -5.71 -0.47 8.17
N LEU A 81 -6.60 0.33 8.75
CA LEU A 81 -6.23 1.34 9.75
C LEU A 81 -6.64 0.85 11.12
N PRO A 82 -5.68 0.71 12.04
CA PRO A 82 -6.01 0.37 13.43
C PRO A 82 -6.60 1.58 14.15
N GLY A 83 -7.34 1.34 15.22
CA GLY A 83 -7.94 2.42 15.99
C GLY A 83 -9.27 2.86 15.41
N ASP A 84 -9.70 4.08 15.76
CA ASP A 84 -10.95 4.61 15.25
C ASP A 84 -10.77 5.08 13.80
N PHE A 85 -11.54 4.48 12.89
CA PHE A 85 -11.36 4.70 11.46
C PHE A 85 -11.48 6.18 11.05
N GLN A 86 -12.51 6.86 11.55
CA GLN A 86 -12.71 8.26 11.15
C GLN A 86 -11.62 9.15 11.71
N THR A 87 -11.17 8.90 12.92
CA THR A 87 -10.05 9.63 13.54
C THR A 87 -8.78 9.43 12.74
N GLU A 88 -8.49 8.19 12.35
CA GLU A 88 -7.29 7.89 11.57
C GLU A 88 -7.34 8.50 10.18
N CYS A 89 -8.52 8.51 9.55
CA CYS A 89 -8.66 9.18 8.26
C CYS A 89 -8.41 10.68 8.38
N LYS A 90 -8.90 11.30 9.45
CA LYS A 90 -8.67 12.72 9.66
C LYS A 90 -7.17 12.99 9.88
N ARG A 91 -6.50 12.12 10.61
CA ARG A 91 -5.05 12.26 10.81
C ARG A 91 -4.30 12.23 9.48
N LEU A 92 -4.71 11.33 8.58
CA LEU A 92 -4.11 11.25 7.24
C LEU A 92 -4.41 12.50 6.41
N MET A 93 -5.63 13.01 6.48
CA MET A 93 -5.98 14.26 5.80
C MET A 93 -5.12 15.41 6.31
N ASP A 94 -4.95 15.50 7.63
CA ASP A 94 -4.14 16.56 8.24
C ASP A 94 -2.66 16.41 7.85
N ALA A 95 -2.19 15.20 7.56
CA ALA A 95 -0.83 14.96 7.08
C ALA A 95 -0.66 15.25 5.59
N GLY A 96 -1.74 15.60 4.89
CA GLY A 96 -1.68 15.95 3.47
C GLY A 96 -1.94 14.81 2.52
N VAL A 97 -2.48 13.68 2.99
CA VAL A 97 -2.87 12.59 2.11
C VAL A 97 -4.13 12.98 1.34
N GLU A 98 -4.08 12.83 0.02
CA GLU A 98 -5.22 13.14 -0.83
C GLU A 98 -6.27 12.03 -0.76
N PHE A 99 -7.51 12.38 -0.43
CA PHE A 99 -8.63 11.44 -0.43
C PHE A 99 -9.42 11.62 -1.71
N SER A 100 -9.52 10.56 -2.49
CA SER A 100 -10.38 10.55 -3.66
C SER A 100 -11.83 10.26 -3.28
N HIS A 101 -12.04 9.63 -2.13
CA HIS A 101 -13.36 9.44 -1.56
C HIS A 101 -13.24 9.54 -0.03
N PRO A 102 -14.03 10.40 0.61
CA PRO A 102 -13.97 10.55 2.07
C PRO A 102 -14.55 9.33 2.78
N PRO A 103 -14.31 9.19 4.09
CA PRO A 103 -14.89 8.07 4.85
C PRO A 103 -16.40 8.01 4.71
N GLU A 104 -16.90 6.84 4.41
CA GLU A 104 -18.33 6.59 4.23
C GLU A 104 -18.66 5.21 4.74
N LYS A 105 -19.87 5.05 5.29
CA LYS A 105 -20.35 3.76 5.72
C LYS A 105 -21.18 3.13 4.61
N ALA A 106 -20.66 2.05 4.04
CA ALA A 106 -21.34 1.26 3.02
C ALA A 106 -22.01 0.06 3.68
N PRO A 107 -22.84 -0.70 2.95
CA PRO A 107 -23.45 -1.91 3.53
C PRO A 107 -22.46 -2.91 4.10
N TRP A 108 -21.23 -2.96 3.55
CA TRP A 108 -20.18 -3.88 4.01
C TRP A 108 -19.30 -3.27 5.10
N GLY A 109 -19.46 -2.00 5.44
CA GLY A 109 -18.67 -1.34 6.47
C GLY A 109 -18.08 -0.01 6.01
N TRP A 110 -17.25 0.57 6.86
CA TRP A 110 -16.61 1.85 6.58
C TRP A 110 -15.47 1.67 5.56
N TYR A 111 -15.32 2.66 4.68
CA TYR A 111 -14.21 2.70 3.74
C TYR A 111 -13.90 4.13 3.34
N ALA A 112 -12.75 4.32 2.74
CA ALA A 112 -12.34 5.55 2.07
C ALA A 112 -11.38 5.16 0.96
N THR A 113 -11.06 6.09 0.07
CA THR A 113 -10.01 5.87 -0.92
C THR A 113 -9.06 7.05 -0.92
N ILE A 114 -7.78 6.74 -1.13
CA ILE A 114 -6.71 7.74 -1.15
C ILE A 114 -5.89 7.58 -2.42
N ARG A 115 -5.18 8.64 -2.79
CA ARG A 115 -4.21 8.58 -3.90
C ARG A 115 -2.82 8.84 -3.38
N ASP A 116 -1.86 8.05 -3.88
CA ASP A 116 -0.46 8.36 -3.64
C ASP A 116 -0.02 9.47 -4.61
N PRO A 117 1.22 9.98 -4.52
CA PRO A 117 1.67 11.07 -5.38
C PRO A 117 1.60 10.77 -6.88
N ASP A 118 1.62 9.51 -7.27
CA ASP A 118 1.54 9.10 -8.67
C ASP A 118 0.13 8.83 -9.15
N GLY A 119 -0.87 8.95 -8.26
CA GLY A 119 -2.25 8.68 -8.61
C GLY A 119 -2.66 7.24 -8.44
N ASN A 120 -1.84 6.40 -7.82
CA ASN A 120 -2.27 5.06 -7.43
C ASN A 120 -3.32 5.20 -6.35
N GLU A 121 -4.48 4.58 -6.55
CA GLU A 121 -5.60 4.75 -5.63
C GLU A 121 -5.78 3.48 -4.79
N HIS A 122 -5.79 3.66 -3.50
CA HIS A 122 -5.90 2.57 -2.53
C HIS A 122 -7.13 2.74 -1.67
N TYR A 123 -7.73 1.61 -1.28
CA TYR A 123 -8.80 1.60 -0.29
C TYR A 123 -8.22 1.68 1.11
N LEU A 124 -8.96 2.36 1.99
CA LEU A 124 -8.73 2.29 3.44
C LEU A 124 -9.94 1.61 4.06
N ALA A 125 -9.71 0.79 5.06
CA ALA A 125 -10.78 0.13 5.80
C ALA A 125 -10.36 0.00 7.27
N PRO A 126 -11.32 -0.16 8.20
CA PRO A 126 -10.97 -0.44 9.58
C PRO A 126 -10.23 -1.78 9.68
N ALA A 127 -9.26 -1.86 10.58
CA ALA A 127 -8.59 -3.12 10.86
C ALA A 127 -9.58 -4.10 11.49
N PRO A 128 -9.48 -5.40 11.17
CA PRO A 128 -10.36 -6.41 11.75
C PRO A 128 -10.12 -6.59 13.26
#